data_89a19abfcc704479737f18f4485b88e7
#
_entry.id   89a19abfcc704479737f18f4485b88e7
#
_cell.length_a   1.000
_cell.length_b   1.000
_cell.length_c   1.000
_cell.angle_alpha   90.00
_cell.angle_beta   90.00
_cell.angle_gamma   90.00
#
_symmetry.space_group_name_H-M   'P 1'
#
loop_
_entity.id
_entity.type
_entity.pdbx_description
1 polymer ?
#
loop_
_entity_poly.entity_id
_entity_poly.type
_entity_poly.pdbx_seq_one_letter_code
_entity_poly.pdbx_strand_id
1 'polypeptide(L)'
;MPYEDSKPQFERLLERVLSDKKLTSNSKSLVKEHVDFLRAQGRDVRTLVKHLYCLKVFVDFAEGKVDFKVLTRKDIERIIAKLESSDYKPETKRNVKAVVKGFWKHAFGQDEFYPEPIRWVKTTLRRKDKLMPEGILTEEDIMKLLDAANNVRDKAIIATLFDSGIRIGELLSMKRKDIDLEGNPSHIIVNGKTGPRRVPILFSVPYLAAYLNEQKLRKPDEYLWNVGGSWAGLTQRADYSAIRMMLQRVAKRAGIDKRVNPHSFRHARATDYASRLSDQQLKLLFGWVGGSKMAETYVHLSGKDIDNSVLQANGYAPQKVDAPKLKVMICPRCHFANEPTAQYCSRCGSPLSIDIALLEERTQKAAVQSAIDPQAIAEMVDAIVEAKIKERKKGK
;
A
#
# COMPACT_ATOMS: atom_id res chain seq x y z
N MET A 1 6.89 10.44 4.11
CA MET A 1 7.73 11.63 3.87
C MET A 1 9.11 11.34 4.39
N PRO A 2 10.17 11.57 3.63
CA PRO A 2 11.53 11.55 4.14
C PRO A 2 11.68 12.56 5.29
N TYR A 3 12.66 12.36 6.15
CA TYR A 3 12.94 13.20 7.32
C TYR A 3 13.12 14.68 6.95
N GLU A 4 13.70 14.96 5.78
CA GLU A 4 13.98 16.31 5.28
C GLU A 4 12.73 17.13 4.95
N ASP A 5 11.64 16.50 4.47
CA ASP A 5 10.39 17.20 4.10
C ASP A 5 9.58 17.70 5.30
N SER A 6 9.86 17.17 6.50
CA SER A 6 9.09 17.51 7.70
C SER A 6 9.71 18.66 8.51
N LYS A 7 10.99 19.02 8.26
CA LYS A 7 11.66 20.11 8.97
C LYS A 7 11.01 21.48 8.73
N PRO A 8 10.76 21.91 7.47
CA PRO A 8 10.11 23.21 7.23
C PRO A 8 8.69 23.30 7.81
N GLN A 9 7.98 22.17 7.87
CA GLN A 9 6.65 22.11 8.48
C GLN A 9 6.75 22.26 10.00
N PHE A 10 7.74 21.63 10.62
CA PHE A 10 8.00 21.72 12.04
C PHE A 10 8.34 23.16 12.45
N GLU A 11 9.27 23.81 11.76
CA GLU A 11 9.72 25.17 12.08
C GLU A 11 8.54 26.17 11.96
N ARG A 12 7.79 26.12 10.87
CA ARG A 12 6.60 26.97 10.69
C ARG A 12 5.55 26.75 11.78
N LEU A 13 5.32 25.48 12.19
CA LEU A 13 4.33 25.19 13.21
C LEU A 13 4.81 25.63 14.59
N LEU A 14 6.09 25.44 14.90
CA LEU A 14 6.71 25.92 16.14
C LEU A 14 6.60 27.44 16.27
N GLU A 15 6.97 28.17 15.21
CA GLU A 15 6.83 29.61 15.15
C GLU A 15 5.37 30.06 15.35
N ARG A 16 4.42 29.40 14.66
CA ARG A 16 2.98 29.68 14.80
C ARG A 16 2.48 29.46 16.23
N VAL A 17 2.96 28.42 16.93
CA VAL A 17 2.57 28.17 18.32
C VAL A 17 3.20 29.20 19.25
N LEU A 18 4.47 29.54 19.07
CA LEU A 18 5.18 30.50 19.91
C LEU A 18 4.74 31.97 19.68
N SER A 19 4.24 32.30 18.48
CA SER A 19 3.66 33.61 18.18
C SER A 19 2.21 33.76 18.64
N ASP A 20 1.57 32.70 19.13
CA ASP A 20 0.18 32.75 19.58
C ASP A 20 0.00 33.71 20.74
N LYS A 21 -0.89 34.69 20.57
CA LYS A 21 -1.19 35.73 21.58
C LYS A 21 -1.94 35.17 22.79
N LYS A 22 -2.58 34.00 22.67
CA LYS A 22 -3.23 33.31 23.79
C LYS A 22 -2.23 32.74 24.78
N LEU A 23 -1.04 32.34 24.34
CA LEU A 23 -0.03 31.74 25.22
C LEU A 23 0.75 32.84 25.98
N THR A 24 0.85 32.67 27.31
CA THR A 24 1.75 33.46 28.14
C THR A 24 3.22 33.13 27.82
N SER A 25 4.15 34.03 28.17
CA SER A 25 5.59 33.79 28.01
C SER A 25 6.05 32.50 28.70
N ASN A 26 5.49 32.24 29.88
CA ASN A 26 5.75 31.03 30.65
C ASN A 26 5.30 29.77 29.90
N SER A 27 4.10 29.76 29.35
CA SER A 27 3.57 28.66 28.53
C SER A 27 4.38 28.42 27.26
N LYS A 28 4.90 29.47 26.64
CA LYS A 28 5.79 29.35 25.45
C LYS A 28 7.13 28.70 25.82
N SER A 29 7.68 29.00 27.01
CA SER A 29 8.88 28.32 27.52
C SER A 29 8.62 26.83 27.72
N LEU A 30 7.53 26.46 28.39
CA LEU A 30 7.15 25.08 28.62
C LEU A 30 6.96 24.29 27.31
N VAL A 31 6.41 24.91 26.26
CA VAL A 31 6.30 24.26 24.95
C VAL A 31 7.67 24.01 24.33
N LYS A 32 8.63 24.95 24.43
CA LYS A 32 10.01 24.75 23.96
C LYS A 32 10.70 23.62 24.71
N GLU A 33 10.63 23.65 26.03
CA GLU A 33 11.18 22.62 26.90
C GLU A 33 10.63 21.23 26.57
N HIS A 34 9.32 21.14 26.30
CA HIS A 34 8.69 19.88 25.87
C HIS A 34 9.19 19.40 24.51
N VAL A 35 9.40 20.30 23.56
CA VAL A 35 9.99 19.96 22.26
C VAL A 35 11.41 19.44 22.43
N ASP A 36 12.23 20.09 23.27
CA ASP A 36 13.61 19.68 23.52
C ASP A 36 13.67 18.35 24.26
N PHE A 37 12.78 18.11 25.22
CA PHE A 37 12.60 16.81 25.86
C PHE A 37 12.29 15.70 24.85
N LEU A 38 11.35 15.92 23.95
CA LEU A 38 11.02 14.93 22.92
C LEU A 38 12.20 14.67 21.96
N ARG A 39 12.98 15.70 21.65
CA ARG A 39 14.23 15.57 20.89
C ARG A 39 15.26 14.72 21.63
N ALA A 40 15.46 15.00 22.92
CA ALA A 40 16.36 14.22 23.78
C ALA A 40 15.94 12.74 23.87
N GLN A 41 14.63 12.44 23.76
CA GLN A 41 14.12 11.08 23.66
C GLN A 41 14.30 10.44 22.26
N GLY A 42 14.95 11.11 21.32
CA GLY A 42 15.12 10.60 19.95
C GLY A 42 13.82 10.53 19.13
N ARG A 43 12.79 11.32 19.49
CA ARG A 43 11.53 11.33 18.74
C ARG A 43 11.72 11.95 17.36
N ASP A 44 11.09 11.34 16.36
CA ASP A 44 11.15 11.86 14.99
C ASP A 44 10.39 13.19 14.84
N VAL A 45 10.76 14.00 13.83
CA VAL A 45 10.19 15.32 13.57
C VAL A 45 8.65 15.28 13.39
N ARG A 46 8.09 14.20 12.84
CA ARG A 46 6.64 14.04 12.68
C ARG A 46 5.94 13.90 14.02
N THR A 47 6.59 13.28 14.99
CA THR A 47 6.08 13.21 16.37
C THR A 47 6.07 14.61 16.99
N LEU A 48 7.13 15.41 16.79
CA LEU A 48 7.18 16.79 17.26
C LEU A 48 6.06 17.64 16.63
N VAL A 49 5.88 17.55 15.30
CA VAL A 49 4.77 18.21 14.58
C VAL A 49 3.41 17.83 15.16
N LYS A 50 3.20 16.53 15.41
CA LYS A 50 1.95 16.04 16.03
C LYS A 50 1.72 16.65 17.41
N HIS A 51 2.76 16.71 18.25
CA HIS A 51 2.65 17.29 19.58
C HIS A 51 2.32 18.79 19.53
N LEU A 52 3.04 19.55 18.73
CA LEU A 52 2.76 20.98 18.52
C LEU A 52 1.34 21.23 18.00
N TYR A 53 0.90 20.46 17.00
CA TYR A 53 -0.46 20.54 16.47
C TYR A 53 -1.51 20.28 17.55
N CYS A 54 -1.36 19.22 18.33
CA CYS A 54 -2.31 18.87 19.38
C CYS A 54 -2.35 19.92 20.50
N LEU A 55 -1.18 20.47 20.91
CA LEU A 55 -1.12 21.56 21.88
C LEU A 55 -1.80 22.82 21.32
N LYS A 56 -1.56 23.17 20.03
CA LYS A 56 -2.21 24.29 19.39
C LYS A 56 -3.74 24.13 19.37
N VAL A 57 -4.24 22.94 18.98
CA VAL A 57 -5.68 22.65 19.00
C VAL A 57 -6.26 22.83 20.41
N PHE A 58 -5.57 22.35 21.45
CA PHE A 58 -6.01 22.52 22.83
C PHE A 58 -6.10 24.02 23.22
N VAL A 59 -5.10 24.82 22.88
CA VAL A 59 -5.07 26.27 23.12
C VAL A 59 -6.16 27.00 22.35
N ASP A 60 -6.50 26.57 21.13
CA ASP A 60 -7.55 27.17 20.31
C ASP A 60 -8.94 27.07 20.98
N PHE A 61 -9.20 25.98 21.70
CA PHE A 61 -10.45 25.79 22.46
C PHE A 61 -10.47 26.50 23.81
N ALA A 62 -9.33 27.03 24.27
CA ALA A 62 -9.29 27.82 25.52
C ALA A 62 -9.87 29.23 25.30
N GLU A 63 -10.53 29.74 26.32
CA GLU A 63 -10.97 31.15 26.41
C GLU A 63 -9.88 32.00 27.04
N GLY A 64 -9.62 33.15 26.44
CA GLY A 64 -8.63 34.10 26.97
C GLY A 64 -7.19 33.63 26.90
N LYS A 65 -6.35 34.13 27.81
CA LYS A 65 -4.93 33.78 27.92
C LYS A 65 -4.77 32.41 28.60
N VAL A 66 -3.85 31.60 28.06
CA VAL A 66 -3.52 30.27 28.56
C VAL A 66 -2.16 30.34 29.24
N ASP A 67 -2.16 30.11 30.54
CA ASP A 67 -0.98 29.77 31.30
C ASP A 67 -1.10 28.34 31.82
N PHE A 68 -0.33 27.41 31.25
CA PHE A 68 -0.40 26.01 31.60
C PHE A 68 -0.16 25.71 33.08
N LYS A 69 0.59 26.60 33.76
CA LYS A 69 0.93 26.44 35.16
C LYS A 69 -0.26 26.71 36.10
N VAL A 70 -1.16 27.61 35.70
CA VAL A 70 -2.29 28.06 36.54
C VAL A 70 -3.63 27.50 36.10
N LEU A 71 -3.70 26.77 34.97
CA LEU A 71 -4.95 26.14 34.53
C LEU A 71 -5.45 25.14 35.58
N THR A 72 -6.63 25.42 36.09
CA THR A 72 -7.32 24.53 37.03
C THR A 72 -7.96 23.34 36.32
N ARG A 73 -8.34 22.35 37.07
CA ARG A 73 -9.14 21.21 36.57
C ARG A 73 -10.43 21.68 35.86
N LYS A 74 -11.14 22.67 36.42
CA LYS A 74 -12.35 23.21 35.79
C LYS A 74 -12.09 23.85 34.44
N ASP A 75 -10.97 24.55 34.29
CA ASP A 75 -10.60 25.15 33.00
C ASP A 75 -10.31 24.07 31.95
N ILE A 76 -9.59 23.03 32.32
CA ILE A 76 -9.30 21.89 31.44
C ILE A 76 -10.59 21.16 31.10
N GLU A 77 -11.52 20.98 32.04
CA GLU A 77 -12.84 20.37 31.78
C GLU A 77 -13.63 21.17 30.72
N ARG A 78 -13.64 22.51 30.81
CA ARG A 78 -14.30 23.37 29.79
C ARG A 78 -13.65 23.22 28.41
N ILE A 79 -12.32 23.25 28.34
CA ILE A 79 -11.58 23.11 27.07
C ILE A 79 -11.86 21.73 26.43
N ILE A 80 -11.81 20.68 27.24
CA ILE A 80 -12.08 19.31 26.74
C ILE A 80 -13.55 19.13 26.35
N ALA A 81 -14.49 19.72 27.07
CA ALA A 81 -15.91 19.67 26.70
C ALA A 81 -16.15 20.31 25.32
N LYS A 82 -15.51 21.49 25.06
CA LYS A 82 -15.57 22.13 23.73
C LYS A 82 -14.92 21.27 22.65
N LEU A 83 -13.78 20.66 22.93
CA LEU A 83 -13.13 19.72 22.02
C LEU A 83 -14.04 18.53 21.70
N GLU A 84 -14.72 17.95 22.70
CA GLU A 84 -15.64 16.83 22.49
C GLU A 84 -16.88 17.21 21.68
N SER A 85 -17.37 18.45 21.80
CA SER A 85 -18.50 18.98 21.03
C SER A 85 -18.13 19.42 19.61
N SER A 86 -16.83 19.45 19.26
CA SER A 86 -16.37 19.87 17.93
C SER A 86 -16.56 18.78 16.87
N ASP A 87 -16.43 19.16 15.59
CA ASP A 87 -16.50 18.27 14.43
C ASP A 87 -15.24 17.41 14.20
N TYR A 88 -14.25 17.49 15.09
CA TYR A 88 -13.08 16.65 14.97
C TYR A 88 -13.42 15.17 15.11
N LYS A 89 -12.74 14.35 14.30
CA LYS A 89 -12.87 12.89 14.38
C LYS A 89 -12.47 12.36 15.77
N PRO A 90 -13.09 11.27 16.27
CA PRO A 90 -12.78 10.68 17.57
C PRO A 90 -11.29 10.42 17.80
N GLU A 91 -10.56 9.97 16.77
CA GLU A 91 -9.12 9.74 16.86
C GLU A 91 -8.34 11.04 17.06
N THR A 92 -8.77 12.14 16.41
CA THR A 92 -8.14 13.45 16.57
C THR A 92 -8.34 13.96 18.00
N LYS A 93 -9.57 13.89 18.52
CA LYS A 93 -9.90 14.26 19.90
C LYS A 93 -9.07 13.43 20.89
N ARG A 94 -8.98 12.12 20.70
CA ARG A 94 -8.13 11.24 21.48
C ARG A 94 -6.66 11.63 21.45
N ASN A 95 -6.14 11.94 20.25
CA ASN A 95 -4.74 12.33 20.08
C ASN A 95 -4.42 13.64 20.80
N VAL A 96 -5.30 14.65 20.71
CA VAL A 96 -5.16 15.90 21.45
C VAL A 96 -5.11 15.62 22.95
N LYS A 97 -6.08 14.88 23.48
CA LYS A 97 -6.12 14.50 24.91
C LYS A 97 -4.87 13.74 25.36
N ALA A 98 -4.38 12.80 24.55
CA ALA A 98 -3.20 12.00 24.89
C ALA A 98 -1.92 12.84 24.92
N VAL A 99 -1.73 13.73 23.94
CA VAL A 99 -0.58 14.65 23.88
C VAL A 99 -0.63 15.64 25.03
N VAL A 100 -1.77 16.27 25.27
CA VAL A 100 -1.95 17.22 26.37
C VAL A 100 -1.65 16.54 27.72
N LYS A 101 -2.17 15.35 27.94
CA LYS A 101 -1.91 14.57 29.17
C LYS A 101 -0.42 14.24 29.32
N GLY A 102 0.26 13.86 28.23
CA GLY A 102 1.72 13.60 28.23
C GLY A 102 2.53 14.87 28.48
N PHE A 103 2.10 16.00 27.90
CA PHE A 103 2.73 17.31 28.15
C PHE A 103 2.68 17.70 29.65
N TRP A 104 1.50 17.58 30.31
CA TRP A 104 1.36 17.84 31.73
C TRP A 104 2.21 16.90 32.59
N LYS A 105 2.27 15.62 32.24
CA LYS A 105 3.12 14.65 32.91
C LYS A 105 4.59 15.09 32.90
N HIS A 106 5.11 15.52 31.76
CA HIS A 106 6.47 16.02 31.63
C HIS A 106 6.67 17.35 32.36
N ALA A 107 5.82 18.36 32.08
CA ALA A 107 6.03 19.71 32.60
C ALA A 107 5.83 19.86 34.10
N PHE A 108 4.97 19.06 34.70
CA PHE A 108 4.55 19.21 36.11
C PHE A 108 4.58 17.92 36.93
N GLY A 109 4.77 16.79 36.32
CA GLY A 109 4.74 15.46 36.96
C GLY A 109 6.07 14.75 36.99
N GLN A 110 7.15 15.43 36.58
CA GLN A 110 8.52 14.89 36.53
C GLN A 110 8.64 13.53 35.82
N ASP A 111 7.76 13.28 34.86
CA ASP A 111 7.59 12.02 34.13
C ASP A 111 7.18 10.79 34.98
N GLU A 112 6.90 10.97 36.27
CA GLU A 112 6.50 9.89 37.18
C GLU A 112 4.99 9.71 37.24
N PHE A 113 4.22 10.81 37.39
CA PHE A 113 2.79 10.76 37.59
C PHE A 113 2.04 11.79 36.70
N TYR A 114 0.71 11.62 36.62
CA TYR A 114 -0.15 12.61 35.99
C TYR A 114 -0.67 13.59 37.04
N PRO A 115 -0.35 14.89 36.95
CA PRO A 115 -0.83 15.91 37.88
C PRO A 115 -2.35 15.92 37.99
N GLU A 116 -2.86 16.38 39.15
CA GLU A 116 -4.29 16.38 39.49
C GLU A 116 -5.17 17.00 38.39
N PRO A 117 -4.85 18.20 37.84
CA PRO A 117 -5.72 18.85 36.88
C PRO A 117 -5.97 18.03 35.60
N ILE A 118 -5.07 17.10 35.22
CA ILE A 118 -5.14 16.33 33.96
C ILE A 118 -5.37 14.82 34.16
N ARG A 119 -5.19 14.31 35.39
CA ARG A 119 -5.21 12.86 35.69
C ARG A 119 -6.50 12.18 35.24
N TRP A 120 -7.64 12.83 35.40
CA TRP A 120 -8.99 12.32 35.07
C TRP A 120 -9.23 12.14 33.55
N VAL A 121 -8.44 12.78 32.69
CA VAL A 121 -8.67 12.77 31.23
C VAL A 121 -8.46 11.37 30.66
N LYS A 122 -9.54 10.82 30.09
CA LYS A 122 -9.55 9.51 29.42
C LYS A 122 -9.07 9.65 27.98
N THR A 123 -8.10 8.82 27.60
CA THR A 123 -7.47 8.82 26.27
C THR A 123 -7.78 7.56 25.44
N THR A 124 -8.65 6.69 25.95
CA THR A 124 -9.11 5.49 25.22
C THR A 124 -10.27 5.82 24.32
N LEU A 125 -10.27 5.31 23.09
CA LEU A 125 -11.44 5.35 22.21
C LEU A 125 -12.49 4.35 22.71
N ARG A 126 -13.75 4.76 22.69
CA ARG A 126 -14.86 3.83 22.94
C ARG A 126 -14.93 2.83 21.78
N ARG A 127 -15.41 1.62 22.04
CA ARG A 127 -15.51 0.56 21.01
C ARG A 127 -16.34 1.03 19.80
N LYS A 128 -17.42 1.78 20.03
CA LYS A 128 -18.27 2.37 18.98
C LYS A 128 -17.57 3.46 18.13
N ASP A 129 -16.56 4.11 18.68
CA ASP A 129 -15.83 5.19 18.00
C ASP A 129 -14.59 4.66 17.24
N LYS A 130 -14.32 3.35 17.32
CA LYS A 130 -13.34 2.68 16.48
C LYS A 130 -13.99 2.44 15.12
N LEU A 131 -13.93 3.47 14.27
CA LEU A 131 -14.43 3.37 12.91
C LEU A 131 -13.63 2.33 12.14
N MET A 132 -14.34 1.33 11.66
CA MET A 132 -13.82 0.49 10.58
C MET A 132 -13.66 1.36 9.33
N PRO A 133 -12.65 1.10 8.49
CA PRO A 133 -12.56 1.80 7.22
C PRO A 133 -13.85 1.56 6.43
N GLU A 134 -14.65 2.62 6.26
CA GLU A 134 -15.79 2.57 5.36
C GLU A 134 -15.26 2.28 3.95
N GLY A 135 -15.82 1.27 3.31
CA GLY A 135 -15.47 0.93 1.94
C GLY A 135 -14.08 0.29 1.80
N ILE A 136 -13.90 -0.94 2.33
CA ILE A 136 -12.73 -1.76 2.03
C ILE A 136 -12.69 -2.01 0.51
N LEU A 137 -11.52 -1.85 -0.11
CA LEU A 137 -11.32 -2.15 -1.52
C LEU A 137 -11.50 -3.65 -1.76
N THR A 138 -12.33 -3.99 -2.74
CA THR A 138 -12.53 -5.36 -3.18
C THR A 138 -11.56 -5.73 -4.30
N GLU A 139 -11.45 -7.00 -4.63
CA GLU A 139 -10.65 -7.46 -5.77
C GLU A 139 -11.15 -6.83 -7.09
N GLU A 140 -12.45 -6.61 -7.23
CA GLU A 140 -13.06 -5.93 -8.39
C GLU A 140 -12.62 -4.45 -8.47
N ASP A 141 -12.54 -3.75 -7.33
CA ASP A 141 -12.01 -2.40 -7.28
C ASP A 141 -10.53 -2.37 -7.72
N ILE A 142 -9.75 -3.37 -7.33
CA ILE A 142 -8.34 -3.47 -7.73
C ILE A 142 -8.21 -3.66 -9.25
N MET A 143 -9.03 -4.53 -9.85
CA MET A 143 -9.04 -4.70 -11.31
C MET A 143 -9.40 -3.39 -12.01
N LYS A 144 -10.46 -2.71 -11.59
CA LYS A 144 -10.84 -1.40 -12.14
C LYS A 144 -9.71 -0.37 -12.03
N LEU A 145 -8.97 -0.37 -10.92
CA LEU A 145 -7.81 0.52 -10.74
C LEU A 145 -6.69 0.18 -11.71
N LEU A 146 -6.39 -1.11 -11.91
CA LEU A 146 -5.36 -1.56 -12.85
C LEU A 146 -5.72 -1.22 -14.29
N ASP A 147 -6.98 -1.40 -14.69
CA ASP A 147 -7.46 -1.07 -16.03
C ASP A 147 -7.43 0.45 -16.29
N ALA A 148 -7.77 1.25 -15.27
CA ALA A 148 -7.73 2.71 -15.35
C ALA A 148 -6.32 3.31 -15.23
N ALA A 149 -5.30 2.51 -14.90
CA ALA A 149 -3.92 2.97 -14.83
C ALA A 149 -3.28 3.02 -16.23
N ASN A 150 -2.74 4.18 -16.61
CA ASN A 150 -2.29 4.47 -18.00
C ASN A 150 -0.86 4.01 -18.31
N ASN A 151 -0.08 3.59 -17.31
CA ASN A 151 1.31 3.22 -17.50
C ASN A 151 1.70 2.05 -16.59
N VAL A 152 2.73 1.33 -16.97
CA VAL A 152 3.21 0.13 -16.26
C VAL A 152 3.70 0.41 -14.85
N ARG A 153 4.26 1.61 -14.59
CA ARG A 153 4.67 2.00 -13.23
C ARG A 153 3.49 2.07 -12.28
N ASP A 154 2.42 2.76 -12.67
CA ASP A 154 1.23 2.96 -11.83
C ASP A 154 0.53 1.62 -11.59
N LYS A 155 0.45 0.75 -12.61
CA LYS A 155 -0.03 -0.63 -12.47
C LYS A 155 0.81 -1.43 -11.47
N ALA A 156 2.14 -1.37 -11.60
CA ALA A 156 3.04 -2.06 -10.69
C ALA A 156 2.92 -1.56 -9.23
N ILE A 157 2.76 -0.25 -9.02
CA ILE A 157 2.54 0.33 -7.69
C ILE A 157 1.23 -0.17 -7.08
N ILE A 158 0.13 -0.13 -7.84
CA ILE A 158 -1.19 -0.59 -7.39
C ILE A 158 -1.16 -2.07 -7.03
N ALA A 159 -0.64 -2.89 -7.94
CA ALA A 159 -0.50 -4.33 -7.73
C ALA A 159 0.38 -4.66 -6.51
N THR A 160 1.53 -3.99 -6.36
CA THR A 160 2.44 -4.22 -5.22
C THR A 160 1.80 -3.81 -3.90
N LEU A 161 1.12 -2.66 -3.84
CA LEU A 161 0.41 -2.21 -2.62
C LEU A 161 -0.66 -3.21 -2.20
N PHE A 162 -1.43 -3.73 -3.16
CA PHE A 162 -2.49 -4.70 -2.87
C PHE A 162 -1.91 -6.05 -2.46
N ASP A 163 -1.02 -6.62 -3.26
CA ASP A 163 -0.50 -7.98 -3.05
C ASP A 163 0.27 -8.10 -1.72
N SER A 164 1.17 -7.17 -1.46
CA SER A 164 2.04 -7.20 -0.28
C SER A 164 1.44 -6.55 0.97
N GLY A 165 0.49 -5.63 0.81
CA GLY A 165 -0.06 -4.83 1.91
C GLY A 165 0.99 -4.00 2.67
N ILE A 166 2.14 -3.69 2.09
CA ILE A 166 3.23 -2.94 2.73
C ILE A 166 2.84 -1.49 3.02
N ARG A 167 3.58 -0.85 3.94
CA ARG A 167 3.38 0.56 4.23
C ARG A 167 3.93 1.43 3.10
N ILE A 168 3.31 2.58 2.86
CA ILE A 168 3.79 3.50 1.82
C ILE A 168 5.26 3.91 2.03
N GLY A 169 5.72 4.08 3.26
CA GLY A 169 7.12 4.38 3.53
C GLY A 169 8.06 3.23 3.15
N GLU A 170 7.61 1.99 3.30
CA GLU A 170 8.33 0.79 2.86
C GLU A 170 8.37 0.74 1.32
N LEU A 171 7.23 0.95 0.65
CA LEU A 171 7.17 1.05 -0.82
C LEU A 171 8.17 2.10 -1.34
N LEU A 172 8.11 3.31 -0.83
CA LEU A 172 8.94 4.43 -1.29
C LEU A 172 10.44 4.22 -1.01
N SER A 173 10.82 3.39 -0.06
CA SER A 173 12.22 3.08 0.25
C SER A 173 12.79 1.92 -0.57
N MET A 174 11.94 1.18 -1.32
CA MET A 174 12.38 0.05 -2.12
C MET A 174 13.39 0.44 -3.17
N LYS A 175 14.42 -0.40 -3.31
CA LYS A 175 15.44 -0.32 -4.34
C LYS A 175 15.28 -1.46 -5.34
N ARG A 176 15.94 -1.36 -6.48
CA ARG A 176 15.90 -2.41 -7.51
C ARG A 176 16.35 -3.78 -6.97
N LYS A 177 17.37 -3.82 -6.11
CA LYS A 177 17.88 -5.03 -5.47
C LYS A 177 16.94 -5.70 -4.49
N ASP A 178 15.90 -5.00 -4.03
CA ASP A 178 14.97 -5.51 -3.04
C ASP A 178 13.88 -6.41 -3.65
N ILE A 179 13.94 -6.66 -4.97
CA ILE A 179 12.96 -7.47 -5.70
C ILE A 179 13.62 -8.74 -6.21
N ASP A 180 13.03 -9.86 -5.81
CA ASP A 180 13.36 -11.21 -6.29
C ASP A 180 12.10 -11.82 -6.92
N LEU A 181 12.10 -11.96 -8.25
CA LEU A 181 10.99 -12.53 -9.04
C LEU A 181 11.24 -13.97 -9.49
N GLU A 182 12.36 -14.59 -9.08
CA GLU A 182 12.72 -15.94 -9.56
C GLU A 182 12.07 -17.06 -8.74
N GLY A 183 11.66 -16.77 -7.50
CA GLY A 183 11.04 -17.74 -6.61
C GLY A 183 9.53 -17.97 -6.84
N ASN A 184 9.00 -19.07 -6.31
CA ASN A 184 7.57 -19.33 -6.18
C ASN A 184 7.23 -19.70 -4.73
N PRO A 185 6.68 -18.76 -3.92
CA PRO A 185 6.37 -17.38 -4.28
C PRO A 185 7.62 -16.51 -4.50
N SER A 186 7.49 -15.51 -5.36
CA SER A 186 8.45 -14.40 -5.49
C SER A 186 8.45 -13.52 -4.23
N HIS A 187 9.46 -12.69 -4.04
CA HIS A 187 9.61 -11.93 -2.79
C HIS A 187 10.06 -10.50 -3.02
N ILE A 188 9.65 -9.64 -2.09
CA ILE A 188 10.23 -8.31 -1.92
C ILE A 188 10.83 -8.17 -0.52
N ILE A 189 11.93 -7.45 -0.41
CA ILE A 189 12.53 -7.08 0.87
C ILE A 189 12.10 -5.66 1.18
N VAL A 190 11.51 -5.46 2.36
CA VAL A 190 11.06 -4.12 2.79
C VAL A 190 11.68 -3.76 4.13
N ASN A 191 12.07 -2.51 4.28
CA ASN A 191 12.64 -1.98 5.51
C ASN A 191 11.66 -1.04 6.20
N GLY A 192 11.14 -1.45 7.35
CA GLY A 192 10.16 -0.70 8.13
C GLY A 192 10.67 -0.33 9.52
N LYS A 193 9.80 0.27 10.34
CA LYS A 193 10.12 0.64 11.73
C LYS A 193 10.52 -0.55 12.61
N THR A 194 10.14 -1.76 12.23
CA THR A 194 10.43 -3.02 12.94
C THR A 194 11.61 -3.79 12.36
N GLY A 195 12.38 -3.15 11.48
CA GLY A 195 13.50 -3.77 10.77
C GLY A 195 13.12 -4.32 9.38
N PRO A 196 14.09 -4.90 8.68
CA PRO A 196 13.88 -5.51 7.38
C PRO A 196 13.04 -6.79 7.49
N ARG A 197 12.19 -7.05 6.50
CA ARG A 197 11.45 -8.31 6.37
C ARG A 197 11.26 -8.69 4.91
N ARG A 198 11.20 -9.98 4.66
CA ARG A 198 10.87 -10.59 3.38
C ARG A 198 9.36 -10.75 3.29
N VAL A 199 8.75 -10.24 2.23
CA VAL A 199 7.31 -10.32 1.98
C VAL A 199 7.07 -11.12 0.71
N PRO A 200 6.33 -12.24 0.78
CA PRO A 200 5.97 -13.01 -0.40
C PRO A 200 4.97 -12.24 -1.26
N ILE A 201 5.14 -12.34 -2.57
CA ILE A 201 4.27 -11.74 -3.58
C ILE A 201 3.94 -12.76 -4.67
N LEU A 202 2.75 -12.66 -5.23
CA LEU A 202 2.28 -13.48 -6.34
C LEU A 202 1.59 -12.64 -7.41
N PHE A 203 0.53 -11.93 -7.01
CA PHE A 203 -0.29 -11.14 -7.91
C PHE A 203 0.47 -10.00 -8.59
N SER A 204 1.39 -9.36 -7.86
CA SER A 204 2.15 -8.21 -8.37
C SER A 204 3.33 -8.59 -9.28
N VAL A 205 3.68 -9.88 -9.36
CA VAL A 205 4.85 -10.37 -10.12
C VAL A 205 4.83 -9.93 -11.59
N PRO A 206 3.77 -10.15 -12.38
CA PRO A 206 3.75 -9.76 -13.80
C PRO A 206 3.87 -8.24 -14.00
N TYR A 207 3.22 -7.46 -13.14
CA TYR A 207 3.27 -5.99 -13.19
C TYR A 207 4.65 -5.43 -12.83
N LEU A 208 5.31 -6.03 -11.83
CA LEU A 208 6.68 -5.69 -11.46
C LEU A 208 7.65 -6.08 -12.57
N ALA A 209 7.49 -7.26 -13.17
CA ALA A 209 8.33 -7.71 -14.28
C ALA A 209 8.21 -6.77 -15.48
N ALA A 210 6.99 -6.38 -15.86
CA ALA A 210 6.76 -5.43 -16.94
C ALA A 210 7.41 -4.07 -16.65
N TYR A 211 7.25 -3.56 -15.43
CA TYR A 211 7.87 -2.30 -15.02
C TYR A 211 9.41 -2.37 -15.01
N LEU A 212 9.98 -3.46 -14.52
CA LEU A 212 11.42 -3.66 -14.49
C LEU A 212 12.02 -3.80 -15.89
N ASN A 213 11.31 -4.43 -16.82
CA ASN A 213 11.73 -4.55 -18.23
C ASN A 213 11.75 -3.19 -18.94
N GLU A 214 10.79 -2.31 -18.66
CA GLU A 214 10.79 -0.93 -19.16
C GLU A 214 11.99 -0.12 -18.63
N GLN A 215 12.44 -0.44 -17.42
CA GLN A 215 13.53 0.26 -16.71
C GLN A 215 14.91 -0.37 -16.89
N LYS A 216 15.24 -0.88 -18.07
CA LYS A 216 16.39 -1.73 -18.44
C LYS A 216 17.78 -1.35 -17.87
N LEU A 217 17.99 -0.12 -17.41
CA LEU A 217 19.33 0.38 -17.08
C LEU A 217 19.51 0.77 -15.61
N ARG A 218 18.64 0.32 -14.69
CA ARG A 218 18.74 0.69 -13.28
C ARG A 218 19.79 -0.10 -12.52
N LYS A 219 20.65 0.65 -11.83
CA LYS A 219 21.59 0.08 -10.87
C LYS A 219 20.86 -0.55 -9.68
N PRO A 220 21.40 -1.61 -9.05
CA PRO A 220 20.75 -2.32 -7.93
C PRO A 220 20.35 -1.41 -6.76
N ASP A 221 21.13 -0.37 -6.48
CA ASP A 221 20.94 0.54 -5.34
C ASP A 221 20.04 1.75 -5.63
N GLU A 222 19.57 1.92 -6.88
CA GLU A 222 18.63 2.99 -7.21
C GLU A 222 17.23 2.70 -6.65
N TYR A 223 16.54 3.80 -6.28
CA TYR A 223 15.14 3.70 -5.85
C TYR A 223 14.27 3.18 -6.99
N LEU A 224 13.39 2.25 -6.63
CA LEU A 224 12.52 1.60 -7.60
C LEU A 224 11.51 2.57 -8.22
N TRP A 225 10.87 3.39 -7.39
CA TRP A 225 9.76 4.24 -7.80
C TRP A 225 10.22 5.68 -8.02
N ASN A 226 10.10 6.14 -9.25
CA ASN A 226 10.49 7.50 -9.63
C ASN A 226 9.30 8.26 -10.21
N VAL A 227 9.31 9.58 -10.02
CA VAL A 227 8.45 10.56 -10.69
C VAL A 227 9.29 11.37 -11.68
N GLY A 228 8.74 11.62 -12.86
CA GLY A 228 9.43 12.36 -13.92
C GLY A 228 9.51 11.53 -15.21
N GLY A 229 9.18 12.19 -16.32
CA GLY A 229 9.25 11.58 -17.63
C GLY A 229 10.69 11.46 -18.10
N SER A 230 10.90 10.56 -19.03
CA SER A 230 12.17 10.18 -19.69
C SER A 230 12.96 11.32 -20.33
N TRP A 231 12.40 12.51 -20.43
CA TRP A 231 12.96 13.64 -21.20
C TRP A 231 13.97 14.50 -20.44
N ALA A 232 14.05 14.41 -19.11
CA ALA A 232 14.88 15.33 -18.32
C ALA A 232 16.10 14.69 -17.66
N GLY A 233 16.36 13.39 -17.82
CA GLY A 233 17.50 12.71 -17.19
C GLY A 233 17.50 12.73 -15.64
N LEU A 234 16.53 13.38 -15.02
CA LEU A 234 16.38 13.53 -13.58
C LEU A 234 15.27 12.60 -13.09
N THR A 235 15.64 11.39 -12.72
CA THR A 235 14.74 10.47 -12.01
C THR A 235 14.61 10.93 -10.56
N GLN A 236 13.64 11.76 -10.28
CA GLN A 236 13.32 12.12 -8.91
C GLN A 236 12.59 10.96 -8.23
N ARG A 237 13.04 10.57 -7.05
CA ARG A 237 12.35 9.58 -6.22
C ARG A 237 10.90 9.99 -5.99
N ALA A 238 9.98 9.04 -6.15
CA ALA A 238 8.57 9.28 -5.83
C ALA A 238 8.41 9.60 -4.33
N ASP A 239 7.61 10.62 -4.04
CA ASP A 239 7.22 10.96 -2.68
C ASP A 239 5.79 10.47 -2.34
N TYR A 240 5.39 10.64 -1.09
CA TYR A 240 4.05 10.27 -0.63
C TYR A 240 2.94 11.03 -1.38
N SER A 241 3.16 12.31 -1.67
CA SER A 241 2.18 13.17 -2.32
C SER A 241 1.95 12.74 -3.76
N ALA A 242 3.02 12.42 -4.48
CA ALA A 242 2.95 11.93 -5.85
C ALA A 242 2.16 10.62 -5.96
N ILE A 243 2.44 9.64 -5.10
CA ILE A 243 1.71 8.37 -5.07
C ILE A 243 0.24 8.58 -4.69
N ARG A 244 -0.02 9.40 -3.68
CA ARG A 244 -1.40 9.73 -3.27
C ARG A 244 -2.20 10.38 -4.39
N MET A 245 -1.62 11.37 -5.07
CA MET A 245 -2.28 12.07 -6.19
C MET A 245 -2.48 11.13 -7.38
N MET A 246 -1.53 10.26 -7.67
CA MET A 246 -1.66 9.23 -8.69
C MET A 246 -2.84 8.32 -8.37
N LEU A 247 -2.91 7.74 -7.17
CA LEU A 247 -4.00 6.86 -6.75
C LEU A 247 -5.36 7.56 -6.81
N GLN A 248 -5.46 8.82 -6.41
CA GLN A 248 -6.70 9.60 -6.50
C GLN A 248 -7.15 9.81 -7.95
N ARG A 249 -6.22 10.13 -8.86
CA ARG A 249 -6.52 10.28 -10.30
C ARG A 249 -6.99 8.97 -10.92
N VAL A 250 -6.32 7.86 -10.58
CA VAL A 250 -6.69 6.52 -11.07
C VAL A 250 -8.07 6.12 -10.53
N ALA A 251 -8.34 6.31 -9.24
CA ALA A 251 -9.63 6.03 -8.63
C ALA A 251 -10.78 6.80 -9.28
N LYS A 252 -10.55 8.10 -9.58
CA LYS A 252 -11.55 8.93 -10.28
C LYS A 252 -11.84 8.39 -11.68
N ARG A 253 -10.82 7.98 -12.45
CA ARG A 253 -11.00 7.36 -13.77
C ARG A 253 -11.71 6.02 -13.70
N ALA A 254 -11.42 5.24 -12.66
CA ALA A 254 -12.04 3.94 -12.41
C ALA A 254 -13.50 4.03 -11.91
N GLY A 255 -14.01 5.23 -11.63
CA GLY A 255 -15.36 5.43 -11.07
C GLY A 255 -15.52 4.86 -9.66
N ILE A 256 -14.45 4.88 -8.84
CA ILE A 256 -14.47 4.35 -7.49
C ILE A 256 -14.70 5.47 -6.50
N ASP A 257 -15.86 5.46 -5.83
CA ASP A 257 -16.22 6.46 -4.80
C ASP A 257 -15.57 6.19 -3.43
N LYS A 258 -15.07 4.96 -3.23
CA LYS A 258 -14.36 4.58 -2.00
C LYS A 258 -13.07 5.37 -1.86
N ARG A 259 -12.64 5.58 -0.62
CA ARG A 259 -11.35 6.21 -0.34
C ARG A 259 -10.19 5.33 -0.81
N VAL A 260 -9.49 5.76 -1.87
CA VAL A 260 -8.31 5.07 -2.40
C VAL A 260 -7.04 5.81 -1.96
N ASN A 261 -6.25 5.16 -1.11
CA ASN A 261 -4.94 5.61 -0.64
C ASN A 261 -4.09 4.38 -0.26
N PRO A 262 -2.77 4.52 -0.02
CA PRO A 262 -1.93 3.37 0.29
C PRO A 262 -2.38 2.53 1.50
N HIS A 263 -3.00 3.16 2.50
CA HIS A 263 -3.54 2.43 3.65
C HIS A 263 -4.78 1.61 3.31
N SER A 264 -5.60 2.06 2.34
CA SER A 264 -6.80 1.31 1.91
C SER A 264 -6.42 -0.04 1.32
N PHE A 265 -5.33 -0.13 0.55
CA PHE A 265 -4.79 -1.39 0.02
C PHE A 265 -4.34 -2.32 1.15
N ARG A 266 -3.62 -1.76 2.12
CA ARG A 266 -3.16 -2.54 3.28
C ARG A 266 -4.33 -3.05 4.12
N HIS A 267 -5.38 -2.24 4.31
CA HIS A 267 -6.60 -2.67 4.99
C HIS A 267 -7.29 -3.80 4.22
N ALA A 268 -7.45 -3.66 2.90
CA ALA A 268 -8.03 -4.68 2.05
C ALA A 268 -7.27 -6.01 2.17
N ARG A 269 -5.94 -5.98 2.05
CA ARG A 269 -5.13 -7.20 2.13
C ARG A 269 -5.10 -7.79 3.54
N ALA A 270 -5.08 -6.98 4.58
CA ALA A 270 -5.14 -7.46 5.96
C ALA A 270 -6.48 -8.13 6.28
N THR A 271 -7.58 -7.60 5.75
CA THR A 271 -8.92 -8.21 5.90
C THR A 271 -9.02 -9.53 5.14
N ASP A 272 -8.51 -9.58 3.90
CA ASP A 272 -8.48 -10.79 3.08
C ASP A 272 -7.66 -11.91 3.77
N TYR A 273 -6.48 -11.58 4.27
CA TYR A 273 -5.62 -12.57 4.92
C TYR A 273 -6.04 -12.92 6.36
N ALA A 274 -6.83 -12.09 7.02
CA ALA A 274 -7.31 -12.38 8.38
C ALA A 274 -8.14 -13.66 8.46
N SER A 275 -8.77 -14.08 7.37
CA SER A 275 -9.52 -15.33 7.25
C SER A 275 -8.66 -16.55 6.91
N ARG A 276 -7.39 -16.36 6.54
CA ARG A 276 -6.53 -17.42 5.99
C ARG A 276 -5.24 -17.64 6.76
N LEU A 277 -4.79 -16.64 7.52
CA LEU A 277 -3.53 -16.65 8.25
C LEU A 277 -3.75 -16.48 9.75
N SER A 278 -2.92 -17.13 10.54
CA SER A 278 -2.92 -16.95 11.99
C SER A 278 -2.50 -15.52 12.40
N ASP A 279 -2.86 -15.09 13.61
CA ASP A 279 -2.46 -13.80 14.19
C ASP A 279 -0.94 -13.58 14.10
N GLN A 280 -0.16 -14.61 14.36
CA GLN A 280 1.29 -14.57 14.33
C GLN A 280 1.82 -14.36 12.89
N GLN A 281 1.24 -15.08 11.91
CA GLN A 281 1.59 -14.92 10.49
C GLN A 281 1.22 -13.54 9.97
N LEU A 282 0.05 -13.00 10.37
CA LEU A 282 -0.36 -11.64 10.03
C LEU A 282 0.63 -10.62 10.62
N LYS A 283 1.05 -10.77 11.87
CA LYS A 283 2.03 -9.88 12.51
C LYS A 283 3.36 -9.88 11.76
N LEU A 284 3.86 -11.03 11.36
CA LEU A 284 5.09 -11.16 10.58
C LEU A 284 4.95 -10.52 9.20
N LEU A 285 3.89 -10.87 8.45
CA LEU A 285 3.67 -10.39 7.09
C LEU A 285 3.54 -8.87 7.04
N PHE A 286 2.70 -8.30 7.92
CA PHE A 286 2.45 -6.86 7.95
C PHE A 286 3.46 -6.07 8.79
N GLY A 287 4.44 -6.72 9.45
CA GLY A 287 5.41 -6.06 10.31
C GLY A 287 4.74 -5.32 11.47
N TRP A 288 3.83 -5.99 12.17
CA TRP A 288 3.25 -5.52 13.42
C TRP A 288 4.08 -6.03 14.60
N VAL A 289 4.23 -5.20 15.64
CA VAL A 289 4.94 -5.63 16.87
C VAL A 289 4.14 -6.73 17.57
N GLY A 290 4.82 -7.64 18.26
CA GLY A 290 4.23 -8.81 18.91
C GLY A 290 3.02 -8.50 19.81
N GLY A 291 3.07 -7.43 20.61
CA GLY A 291 1.95 -6.96 21.46
C GLY A 291 0.87 -6.14 20.74
N SER A 292 0.92 -6.03 19.40
CA SER A 292 -0.06 -5.26 18.65
C SER A 292 -1.41 -5.98 18.58
N LYS A 293 -2.48 -5.24 18.89
CA LYS A 293 -3.87 -5.68 18.72
C LYS A 293 -4.41 -5.45 17.29
N MET A 294 -3.52 -5.12 16.34
CA MET A 294 -3.95 -4.82 14.97
C MET A 294 -4.56 -6.04 14.27
N ALA A 295 -3.99 -7.23 14.46
CA ALA A 295 -4.53 -8.45 13.87
C ALA A 295 -5.95 -8.76 14.39
N GLU A 296 -6.19 -8.62 15.70
CA GLU A 296 -7.52 -8.76 16.31
C GLU A 296 -8.57 -7.88 15.61
N THR A 297 -8.17 -6.68 15.17
CA THR A 297 -9.08 -5.74 14.51
C THR A 297 -9.61 -6.29 13.18
N TYR A 298 -8.82 -7.08 12.45
CA TYR A 298 -9.21 -7.66 11.17
C TYR A 298 -9.88 -9.04 11.32
N VAL A 299 -9.46 -9.84 12.29
CA VAL A 299 -10.07 -11.15 12.57
C VAL A 299 -11.54 -11.01 12.98
N HIS A 300 -11.88 -9.98 13.77
CA HIS A 300 -13.29 -9.72 14.14
C HIS A 300 -14.19 -9.33 12.95
N LEU A 301 -13.63 -9.02 11.78
CA LEU A 301 -14.37 -8.65 10.59
C LEU A 301 -14.79 -9.83 9.73
N SER A 302 -14.11 -10.95 9.88
CA SER A 302 -14.34 -12.14 9.07
C SER A 302 -15.30 -13.13 9.75
N GLY A 303 -16.34 -12.68 10.44
CA GLY A 303 -17.27 -13.51 11.23
C GLY A 303 -17.67 -14.89 10.64
N LYS A 304 -17.49 -15.05 9.31
CA LYS A 304 -17.61 -16.33 8.59
C LYS A 304 -16.58 -17.39 9.01
N ASP A 305 -15.47 -16.98 9.63
CA ASP A 305 -14.40 -17.93 10.01
C ASP A 305 -14.75 -18.76 11.23
N ILE A 306 -15.52 -18.18 12.14
CA ILE A 306 -16.00 -18.91 13.32
C ILE A 306 -16.95 -20.03 12.88
N ASP A 307 -17.85 -19.72 11.96
CA ASP A 307 -18.81 -20.69 11.42
C ASP A 307 -18.09 -21.84 10.72
N ASN A 308 -17.12 -21.54 9.85
CA ASN A 308 -16.31 -22.56 9.19
C ASN A 308 -15.46 -23.37 10.16
N SER A 309 -14.88 -22.75 11.17
CA SER A 309 -14.10 -23.45 12.21
C SER A 309 -14.98 -24.38 13.05
N VAL A 310 -16.19 -23.93 13.39
CA VAL A 310 -17.18 -24.76 14.11
C VAL A 310 -17.66 -25.92 13.24
N LEU A 311 -17.94 -25.71 11.96
CA LEU A 311 -18.30 -26.76 11.02
C LEU A 311 -17.20 -27.80 10.92
N GLN A 312 -15.94 -27.37 10.71
CA GLN A 312 -14.79 -28.28 10.66
C GLN A 312 -14.59 -29.07 11.94
N ALA A 313 -14.68 -28.42 13.11
CA ALA A 313 -14.54 -29.08 14.40
C ALA A 313 -15.60 -30.15 14.65
N ASN A 314 -16.75 -30.04 14.01
CA ASN A 314 -17.86 -31.01 14.07
C ASN A 314 -17.91 -31.96 12.88
N GLY A 315 -16.86 -32.01 12.03
CA GLY A 315 -16.75 -32.95 10.92
C GLY A 315 -17.52 -32.58 9.66
N TYR A 316 -18.06 -31.36 9.59
CA TYR A 316 -18.71 -30.85 8.38
C TYR A 316 -17.68 -30.21 7.44
N ALA A 317 -17.91 -30.33 6.13
CA ALA A 317 -17.09 -29.64 5.15
C ALA A 317 -17.25 -28.13 5.32
N PRO A 318 -16.13 -27.35 5.32
CA PRO A 318 -16.22 -25.91 5.37
C PRO A 318 -17.00 -25.40 4.16
N GLN A 319 -17.78 -24.32 4.34
CA GLN A 319 -18.37 -23.64 3.21
C GLN A 319 -17.24 -23.20 2.27
N LYS A 320 -17.37 -23.49 0.97
CA LYS A 320 -16.38 -23.09 -0.05
C LYS A 320 -16.15 -21.58 0.07
N VAL A 321 -14.95 -21.22 0.49
CA VAL A 321 -14.48 -19.85 0.32
C VAL A 321 -14.32 -19.66 -1.18
N ASP A 322 -14.97 -18.67 -1.75
CA ASP A 322 -14.82 -18.34 -3.16
C ASP A 322 -13.33 -18.22 -3.49
N ALA A 323 -12.93 -18.87 -4.58
CA ALA A 323 -11.55 -18.77 -5.04
C ALA A 323 -11.23 -17.30 -5.32
N PRO A 324 -10.01 -16.82 -4.96
CA PRO A 324 -9.65 -15.43 -5.22
C PRO A 324 -9.83 -15.12 -6.71
N LYS A 325 -10.61 -14.07 -7.01
CA LYS A 325 -10.87 -13.61 -8.40
C LYS A 325 -9.58 -13.12 -9.08
N LEU A 326 -8.62 -12.65 -8.29
CA LEU A 326 -7.31 -12.18 -8.74
C LEU A 326 -6.27 -13.31 -8.73
N LYS A 327 -6.62 -14.48 -9.26
CA LYS A 327 -5.67 -15.58 -9.39
C LYS A 327 -4.76 -15.35 -10.60
N VAL A 328 -3.45 -15.29 -10.37
CA VAL A 328 -2.46 -15.24 -11.45
C VAL A 328 -2.52 -16.50 -12.33
N MET A 329 -2.26 -16.33 -13.61
CA MET A 329 -2.11 -17.44 -14.54
C MET A 329 -0.67 -17.93 -14.53
N ILE A 330 -0.45 -19.14 -14.00
CA ILE A 330 0.89 -19.75 -13.99
C ILE A 330 1.15 -20.39 -15.35
N CYS A 331 2.25 -20.01 -15.99
CA CYS A 331 2.63 -20.60 -17.27
C CYS A 331 2.96 -22.09 -17.11
N PRO A 332 2.34 -23.00 -17.88
CA PRO A 332 2.62 -24.42 -17.80
C PRO A 332 4.04 -24.78 -18.26
N ARG A 333 4.68 -23.93 -19.08
CA ARG A 333 6.02 -24.17 -19.64
C ARG A 333 7.15 -23.64 -18.76
N CYS A 334 7.07 -22.38 -18.30
CA CYS A 334 8.19 -21.73 -17.57
C CYS A 334 7.83 -21.34 -16.13
N HIS A 335 6.64 -21.68 -15.67
CA HIS A 335 6.09 -21.41 -14.32
C HIS A 335 6.06 -19.95 -13.92
N PHE A 336 6.21 -19.02 -14.87
CA PHE A 336 6.12 -17.61 -14.61
C PHE A 336 4.66 -17.20 -14.33
N ALA A 337 4.44 -16.35 -13.32
CA ALA A 337 3.13 -15.82 -12.98
C ALA A 337 2.75 -14.69 -13.95
N ASN A 338 1.58 -14.79 -14.58
CA ASN A 338 1.05 -13.83 -15.53
C ASN A 338 -0.23 -13.18 -14.97
N GLU A 339 -0.63 -12.07 -15.55
CA GLU A 339 -1.87 -11.38 -15.18
C GLU A 339 -3.09 -12.32 -15.28
N PRO A 340 -4.13 -12.11 -14.46
CA PRO A 340 -5.33 -12.96 -14.47
C PRO A 340 -6.02 -13.08 -15.82
N THR A 341 -5.90 -12.07 -16.67
CA THR A 341 -6.52 -12.00 -18.01
C THR A 341 -5.56 -12.31 -19.16
N ALA A 342 -4.29 -12.67 -18.85
CA ALA A 342 -3.28 -12.94 -19.86
C ALA A 342 -3.65 -14.21 -20.65
N GLN A 343 -3.55 -14.13 -21.95
CA GLN A 343 -3.74 -15.27 -22.86
C GLN A 343 -2.42 -16.00 -23.16
N TYR A 344 -1.32 -15.24 -23.17
CA TYR A 344 0.02 -15.72 -23.43
C TYR A 344 0.97 -15.36 -22.30
N CYS A 345 1.96 -16.19 -22.11
CA CYS A 345 3.01 -15.93 -21.11
C CYS A 345 3.89 -14.76 -21.54
N SER A 346 3.95 -13.73 -20.70
CA SER A 346 4.78 -12.54 -20.94
C SER A 346 6.30 -12.81 -20.94
N ARG A 347 6.73 -13.97 -20.39
CA ARG A 347 8.14 -14.37 -20.32
C ARG A 347 8.57 -15.25 -21.49
N CYS A 348 7.77 -16.24 -21.91
CA CYS A 348 8.17 -17.24 -22.89
C CYS A 348 7.22 -17.37 -24.08
N GLY A 349 6.16 -16.55 -24.16
CA GLY A 349 5.20 -16.54 -25.28
C GLY A 349 4.27 -17.75 -25.35
N SER A 350 4.36 -18.73 -24.46
CA SER A 350 3.47 -19.91 -24.50
C SER A 350 2.03 -19.54 -24.18
N PRO A 351 1.01 -20.16 -24.83
CA PRO A 351 -0.39 -20.00 -24.47
C PRO A 351 -0.62 -20.48 -23.03
N LEU A 352 -1.48 -19.78 -22.30
CA LEU A 352 -1.75 -20.02 -20.87
C LEU A 352 -2.98 -20.88 -20.63
N SER A 353 -3.79 -21.17 -21.65
CA SER A 353 -4.90 -22.10 -21.57
C SER A 353 -4.92 -23.05 -22.77
N ILE A 354 -5.58 -24.19 -22.59
CA ILE A 354 -5.75 -25.20 -23.63
C ILE A 354 -6.56 -24.61 -24.79
N ASP A 355 -7.58 -23.80 -24.51
CA ASP A 355 -8.43 -23.21 -25.53
C ASP A 355 -7.66 -22.30 -26.48
N ILE A 356 -6.72 -21.51 -25.94
CA ILE A 356 -5.85 -20.63 -26.75
C ILE A 356 -4.86 -21.43 -27.54
N ALA A 357 -4.26 -22.50 -26.96
CA ALA A 357 -3.36 -23.39 -27.68
C ALA A 357 -4.07 -24.07 -28.87
N LEU A 358 -5.29 -24.53 -28.67
CA LEU A 358 -6.09 -25.13 -29.73
C LEU A 358 -6.50 -24.13 -30.82
N LEU A 359 -6.80 -22.87 -30.42
CA LEU A 359 -7.12 -21.82 -31.38
C LEU A 359 -5.89 -21.48 -32.23
N GLU A 360 -4.71 -21.39 -31.63
CA GLU A 360 -3.43 -21.18 -32.36
C GLU A 360 -3.17 -22.30 -33.34
N GLU A 361 -3.31 -23.57 -32.92
CA GLU A 361 -3.14 -24.73 -33.79
C GLU A 361 -4.12 -24.72 -34.98
N ARG A 362 -5.38 -24.38 -34.75
CA ARG A 362 -6.38 -24.25 -35.83
C ARG A 362 -6.03 -23.12 -36.78
N THR A 363 -5.60 -21.98 -36.27
CA THR A 363 -5.20 -20.81 -37.06
C THR A 363 -3.98 -21.12 -37.91
N GLN A 364 -2.98 -21.80 -37.33
CA GLN A 364 -1.77 -22.23 -38.06
C GLN A 364 -2.11 -23.24 -39.14
N LYS A 365 -2.97 -24.24 -38.86
CA LYS A 365 -3.42 -25.21 -39.86
C LYS A 365 -4.19 -24.53 -41.01
N ALA A 366 -5.06 -23.57 -40.70
CA ALA A 366 -5.79 -22.81 -41.69
C ALA A 366 -4.85 -21.93 -42.56
N ALA A 367 -3.86 -21.30 -41.93
CA ALA A 367 -2.86 -20.49 -42.66
C ALA A 367 -1.98 -21.36 -43.59
N VAL A 368 -1.56 -22.52 -43.12
CA VAL A 368 -0.82 -23.46 -43.98
C VAL A 368 -1.68 -23.96 -45.13
N GLN A 369 -2.94 -24.27 -44.88
CA GLN A 369 -3.87 -24.74 -45.90
C GLN A 369 -4.22 -23.68 -46.94
N SER A 370 -4.30 -22.40 -46.55
CA SER A 370 -4.49 -21.28 -47.48
C SER A 370 -3.21 -20.89 -48.25
N ALA A 371 -2.04 -21.21 -47.73
CA ALA A 371 -0.74 -20.97 -48.39
C ALA A 371 -0.41 -22.05 -49.44
N ILE A 372 -1.05 -23.21 -49.35
CA ILE A 372 -0.92 -24.29 -50.35
C ILE A 372 -1.95 -23.99 -51.44
N ASP A 373 -1.57 -23.23 -52.44
CA ASP A 373 -2.38 -23.08 -53.67
C ASP A 373 -2.17 -24.32 -54.56
N PRO A 374 -3.22 -25.18 -54.74
CA PRO A 374 -3.08 -26.42 -55.51
C PRO A 374 -2.74 -26.14 -57.00
N GLN A 375 -3.13 -24.97 -57.51
CA GLN A 375 -2.80 -24.56 -58.90
C GLN A 375 -1.30 -24.21 -59.03
N ALA A 376 -0.77 -23.43 -58.09
CA ALA A 376 0.65 -23.07 -58.10
C ALA A 376 1.56 -24.31 -57.92
N ILE A 377 1.14 -25.29 -57.14
CA ILE A 377 1.88 -26.58 -57.00
C ILE A 377 1.79 -27.39 -58.31
N ALA A 378 0.65 -27.45 -58.96
CA ALA A 378 0.47 -28.16 -60.22
C ALA A 378 1.38 -27.53 -61.34
N GLU A 379 1.37 -26.20 -61.43
CA GLU A 379 2.22 -25.48 -62.39
C GLU A 379 3.73 -25.71 -62.12
N MET A 380 4.14 -25.76 -60.86
CA MET A 380 5.52 -26.03 -60.45
C MET A 380 5.93 -27.48 -60.76
N VAL A 381 5.02 -28.45 -60.56
CA VAL A 381 5.23 -29.87 -60.91
C VAL A 381 5.34 -30.02 -62.44
N ASP A 382 4.45 -29.40 -63.19
CA ASP A 382 4.46 -29.45 -64.65
C ASP A 382 5.77 -28.82 -65.21
N ALA A 383 6.21 -27.71 -64.70
CA ALA A 383 7.47 -27.10 -65.09
C ALA A 383 8.70 -27.97 -64.79
N ILE A 384 8.70 -28.67 -63.65
CA ILE A 384 9.80 -29.62 -63.30
C ILE A 384 9.76 -30.84 -64.21
N VAL A 385 8.58 -31.37 -64.51
CA VAL A 385 8.41 -32.50 -65.42
C VAL A 385 8.86 -32.10 -66.86
N GLU A 386 8.44 -30.95 -67.36
CA GLU A 386 8.92 -30.45 -68.69
C GLU A 386 10.44 -30.27 -68.74
N ALA A 387 11.02 -29.68 -67.66
CA ALA A 387 12.46 -29.51 -67.58
C ALA A 387 13.21 -30.87 -67.67
N LYS A 388 12.74 -31.86 -66.90
CA LYS A 388 13.31 -33.25 -66.94
C LYS A 388 13.15 -33.94 -68.29
N ILE A 389 12.02 -33.72 -68.96
CA ILE A 389 11.78 -34.25 -70.31
C ILE A 389 12.74 -33.59 -71.31
N LYS A 390 12.95 -32.26 -71.22
CA LYS A 390 13.93 -31.57 -72.06
C LYS A 390 15.38 -32.00 -71.85
N GLU A 391 15.77 -32.28 -70.58
CA GLU A 391 17.09 -32.83 -70.31
C GLU A 391 17.28 -34.25 -70.90
N ARG A 392 16.27 -35.11 -70.76
CA ARG A 392 16.31 -36.44 -71.38
C ARG A 392 16.35 -36.44 -72.92
N LYS A 393 15.80 -35.39 -73.56
CA LYS A 393 15.86 -35.23 -75.00
C LYS A 393 17.16 -34.62 -75.51
N LYS A 394 17.96 -33.97 -74.66
CA LYS A 394 19.30 -33.46 -75.04
C LYS A 394 20.44 -34.43 -74.82
N GLY A 395 20.17 -35.58 -74.12
CA GLY A 395 21.16 -36.57 -73.82
C GLY A 395 21.05 -37.85 -74.70
N LYS A 396 20.31 -37.75 -75.80
CA LYS A 396 20.30 -38.70 -76.91
C LYS A 396 20.80 -37.96 -78.17
#